data_caeb7b9fe80e4228ea86eb3b2c32ce4e
#
_entry.id   caeb7b9fe80e4228ea86eb3b2c32ce4e
#
_cell.length_a   1.000
_cell.length_b   1.000
_cell.length_c   1.000
_cell.angle_alpha   90.00
_cell.angle_beta   90.00
_cell.angle_gamma   90.00
#
_symmetry.space_group_name_H-M   'P 1'
#
loop_
_entity.id
_entity.type
_entity.pdbx_description
1 polymer ?
#
loop_
_entity_poly.entity_id
_entity_poly.type
_entity_poly.pdbx_seq_one_letter_code
_entity_poly.pdbx_strand_id
1 'polypeptide(L)'
;MLDRTLLEQVIYSIPSDLIDEVIVAGGYKVDMIKSYFDSIECDFEVSIVNEKEPLGTGGALANCSDLVSGTFACFNGDIISSLNVENLLSLHNKNGGVGSLGLWEVEDPTRYGIVGLDDNNKVTKFMEKPKPSQVFSNLINAGSYVFEDDIFDYLPNGKHSLERDVFPKLTESKSLNGLQFDGYFIDAGTQQSWCDAVSRCVIESRFHKGSINSKSWIEDSNVKLLSANLQHSMVCSNVDIGDSLIEQSTILSGSKIGKKSVIVSSLIGQDCTIGDFCELTNTIVALSLIHI
;
A
#
# COMPACT_ATOMS: atom_id res chain seq x y z
N MET A 1 -4.81 9.26 -0.06
CA MET A 1 -5.98 8.35 0.05
C MET A 1 -6.77 8.76 1.28
N LEU A 2 -7.99 9.20 1.12
CA LEU A 2 -8.76 9.98 2.08
C LEU A 2 -7.97 11.27 2.44
N ASP A 3 -7.80 11.59 3.71
CA ASP A 3 -6.98 12.73 4.16
C ASP A 3 -5.50 12.39 4.40
N ARG A 4 -5.07 11.19 4.02
CA ARG A 4 -3.70 10.68 4.17
C ARG A 4 -3.08 10.30 2.84
N THR A 5 -1.77 10.35 2.73
CA THR A 5 -1.06 9.70 1.62
C THR A 5 -1.14 8.17 1.73
N LEU A 6 -0.83 7.45 0.65
CA LEU A 6 -0.76 5.98 0.69
C LEU A 6 0.31 5.51 1.69
N LEU A 7 1.45 6.19 1.72
CA LEU A 7 2.53 5.89 2.66
C LEU A 7 2.08 6.04 4.12
N GLU A 8 1.33 7.11 4.45
CA GLU A 8 0.75 7.25 5.79
C GLU A 8 -0.26 6.15 6.11
N GLN A 9 -1.05 5.69 5.13
CA GLN A 9 -1.96 4.56 5.35
C GLN A 9 -1.21 3.29 5.75
N VAL A 10 0.00 3.08 5.23
CA VAL A 10 0.88 1.98 5.65
C VAL A 10 1.41 2.23 7.06
N ILE A 11 1.99 3.39 7.34
CA ILE A 11 2.59 3.74 8.63
C ILE A 11 1.56 3.64 9.75
N TYR A 12 0.40 4.30 9.60
CA TYR A 12 -0.66 4.29 10.61
C TYR A 12 -1.45 2.97 10.72
N SER A 13 -1.08 1.94 9.95
CA SER A 13 -1.54 0.57 10.21
C SER A 13 -0.75 -0.13 11.32
N ILE A 14 0.39 0.44 11.71
CA ILE A 14 1.26 -0.06 12.78
C ILE A 14 0.85 0.63 14.09
N PRO A 15 0.74 -0.10 15.22
CA PRO A 15 0.54 0.51 16.52
C PRO A 15 1.60 1.57 16.83
N SER A 16 1.17 2.75 17.29
CA SER A 16 2.06 3.91 17.48
C SER A 16 3.15 3.66 18.54
N ASP A 17 2.89 2.80 19.51
CA ASP A 17 3.86 2.39 20.54
C ASP A 17 4.97 1.46 20.03
N LEU A 18 4.88 1.01 18.79
CA LEU A 18 5.91 0.24 18.07
C LEU A 18 6.73 1.11 17.10
N ILE A 19 6.44 2.40 16.99
CA ILE A 19 7.12 3.30 16.04
C ILE A 19 7.95 4.33 16.80
N ASP A 20 9.27 4.18 16.76
CA ASP A 20 10.20 5.22 17.23
C ASP A 20 10.61 6.13 16.06
N GLU A 21 10.94 5.54 14.92
CA GLU A 21 11.39 6.22 13.71
C GLU A 21 10.82 5.54 12.45
N VAL A 22 10.56 6.32 11.42
CA VAL A 22 10.19 5.86 10.08
C VAL A 22 11.27 6.25 9.09
N ILE A 23 11.90 5.28 8.45
CA ILE A 23 12.89 5.50 7.39
C ILE A 23 12.22 5.23 6.04
N VAL A 24 12.16 6.26 5.20
CA VAL A 24 11.58 6.16 3.86
C VAL A 24 12.71 6.09 2.83
N ALA A 25 12.89 4.91 2.23
CA ALA A 25 13.78 4.74 1.08
C ALA A 25 13.03 5.07 -0.21
N GLY A 26 13.51 6.06 -0.96
CA GLY A 26 12.85 6.50 -2.19
C GLY A 26 13.80 7.17 -3.17
N GLY A 27 13.45 7.11 -4.45
CA GLY A 27 14.24 7.75 -5.52
C GLY A 27 13.41 8.77 -6.30
N TYR A 28 12.39 8.30 -7.00
CA TYR A 28 11.56 9.18 -7.82
C TYR A 28 10.76 10.17 -6.97
N LYS A 29 10.97 11.48 -7.24
CA LYS A 29 10.28 12.57 -6.51
C LYS A 29 10.43 12.54 -4.98
N VAL A 30 11.53 12.00 -4.49
CA VAL A 30 11.82 11.91 -3.05
C VAL A 30 11.75 13.28 -2.34
N ASP A 31 12.13 14.36 -3.03
CA ASP A 31 12.01 15.73 -2.49
C ASP A 31 10.56 16.14 -2.20
N MET A 32 9.58 15.61 -2.96
CA MET A 32 8.16 15.84 -2.67
C MET A 32 7.73 15.10 -1.40
N ILE A 33 8.21 13.86 -1.20
CA ILE A 33 7.95 13.09 0.02
C ILE A 33 8.54 13.83 1.22
N LYS A 34 9.79 14.29 1.11
CA LYS A 34 10.44 15.07 2.16
C LYS A 34 9.65 16.33 2.48
N SER A 35 9.34 17.16 1.47
CA SER A 35 8.58 18.39 1.66
C SER A 35 7.21 18.15 2.29
N TYR A 36 6.58 17.00 1.99
CA TYR A 36 5.33 16.60 2.59
C TYR A 36 5.49 16.33 4.09
N PHE A 37 6.44 15.47 4.49
CA PHE A 37 6.66 15.17 5.91
C PHE A 37 7.19 16.37 6.69
N ASP A 38 8.00 17.26 6.08
CA ASP A 38 8.42 18.53 6.68
C ASP A 38 7.23 19.49 6.93
N SER A 39 6.10 19.31 6.24
CA SER A 39 4.91 20.18 6.34
C SER A 39 3.84 19.70 7.31
N ILE A 40 3.96 18.51 7.84
CA ILE A 40 2.99 17.89 8.77
C ILE A 40 3.68 17.59 10.11
N GLU A 41 2.88 17.52 11.18
CA GLU A 41 3.34 16.99 12.47
C GLU A 41 3.14 15.48 12.51
N CYS A 42 4.19 14.74 12.86
CA CYS A 42 4.16 13.29 13.08
C CYS A 42 4.50 12.99 14.55
N ASP A 43 3.91 11.93 15.09
CA ASP A 43 4.22 11.44 16.44
C ASP A 43 5.53 10.64 16.50
N PHE A 44 6.27 10.54 15.40
CA PHE A 44 7.52 9.79 15.20
C PHE A 44 8.50 10.59 14.34
N GLU A 45 9.78 10.28 14.45
CA GLU A 45 10.81 10.85 13.58
C GLU A 45 10.72 10.26 12.16
N VAL A 46 10.99 11.08 11.12
CA VAL A 46 10.98 10.65 9.72
C VAL A 46 12.32 10.96 9.08
N SER A 47 13.03 9.90 8.69
CA SER A 47 14.28 9.98 7.93
C SER A 47 14.03 9.60 6.46
N ILE A 48 14.54 10.40 5.54
CA ILE A 48 14.39 10.15 4.09
C ILE A 48 15.74 9.78 3.49
N VAL A 49 15.81 8.56 2.94
CA VAL A 49 17.00 8.07 2.23
C VAL A 49 16.78 8.13 0.73
N ASN A 50 17.59 8.97 0.05
CA ASN A 50 17.45 9.20 -1.39
C ASN A 50 18.27 8.19 -2.19
N GLU A 51 17.61 7.45 -3.08
CA GLU A 51 18.25 6.64 -4.11
C GLU A 51 18.56 7.49 -5.34
N LYS A 52 19.82 7.70 -5.65
CA LYS A 52 20.25 8.47 -6.86
C LYS A 52 19.84 7.76 -8.16
N GLU A 53 19.73 6.45 -8.12
CA GLU A 53 19.26 5.58 -9.20
C GLU A 53 18.52 4.37 -8.61
N PRO A 54 17.58 3.75 -9.33
CA PRO A 54 16.80 2.62 -8.81
C PRO A 54 17.70 1.43 -8.44
N LEU A 55 17.79 1.15 -7.15
CA LEU A 55 18.65 0.09 -6.59
C LEU A 55 17.92 -1.27 -6.44
N GLY A 56 16.59 -1.29 -6.63
CA GLY A 56 15.75 -2.45 -6.35
C GLY A 56 15.48 -2.62 -4.85
N THR A 57 14.57 -3.55 -4.49
CA THR A 57 14.10 -3.70 -3.11
C THR A 57 15.22 -3.97 -2.10
N GLY A 58 16.18 -4.82 -2.46
CA GLY A 58 17.33 -5.11 -1.60
C GLY A 58 18.34 -3.96 -1.52
N GLY A 59 18.62 -3.29 -2.66
CA GLY A 59 19.54 -2.16 -2.67
C GLY A 59 18.98 -0.94 -1.95
N ALA A 60 17.68 -0.70 -2.01
CA ALA A 60 16.98 0.32 -1.23
C ALA A 60 17.15 0.07 0.27
N LEU A 61 16.93 -1.16 0.72
CA LEU A 61 17.15 -1.55 2.11
C LEU A 61 18.61 -1.40 2.52
N ALA A 62 19.56 -1.87 1.71
CA ALA A 62 20.99 -1.73 1.99
C ALA A 62 21.42 -0.28 2.19
N ASN A 63 20.81 0.65 1.47
CA ASN A 63 21.09 2.08 1.58
C ASN A 63 20.62 2.69 2.92
N CYS A 64 19.82 1.98 3.70
CA CYS A 64 19.36 2.38 5.02
C CYS A 64 20.20 1.79 6.17
N SER A 65 21.22 0.98 5.90
CA SER A 65 21.97 0.20 6.90
C SER A 65 22.55 1.04 8.05
N ASP A 66 23.02 2.25 7.76
CA ASP A 66 23.62 3.14 8.77
C ASP A 66 22.58 3.75 9.73
N LEU A 67 21.29 3.64 9.41
CA LEU A 67 20.18 4.20 10.19
C LEU A 67 19.44 3.12 10.99
N VAL A 68 19.73 1.85 10.77
CA VAL A 68 18.96 0.74 11.33
C VAL A 68 19.84 -0.08 12.27
N SER A 69 19.32 -0.46 13.42
CA SER A 69 19.99 -1.36 14.37
C SER A 69 18.98 -2.26 15.09
N GLY A 70 19.35 -3.54 15.30
CA GLY A 70 18.48 -4.52 15.93
C GLY A 70 17.30 -4.94 15.08
N THR A 71 16.20 -5.35 15.70
CA THR A 71 14.99 -5.82 15.02
C THR A 71 14.19 -4.63 14.47
N PHE A 72 13.78 -4.69 13.20
CA PHE A 72 12.98 -3.65 12.57
C PHE A 72 11.91 -4.22 11.62
N ALA A 73 10.86 -3.45 11.39
CA ALA A 73 9.84 -3.77 10.39
C ALA A 73 10.15 -3.05 9.06
N CYS A 74 9.85 -3.71 7.94
CA CYS A 74 10.04 -3.16 6.60
C CYS A 74 8.79 -3.43 5.76
N PHE A 75 8.32 -2.42 5.01
CA PHE A 75 7.08 -2.50 4.24
C PHE A 75 7.25 -1.95 2.83
N ASN A 76 6.55 -2.55 1.88
CA ASN A 76 6.30 -1.90 0.61
C ASN A 76 5.31 -0.75 0.83
N GLY A 77 5.67 0.48 0.43
CA GLY A 77 4.91 1.70 0.71
C GLY A 77 3.61 1.85 -0.11
N ASP A 78 3.30 0.90 -0.98
CA ASP A 78 2.12 0.86 -1.86
C ASP A 78 1.13 -0.27 -1.53
N ILE A 79 1.35 -0.99 -0.43
CA ILE A 79 0.50 -2.10 0.00
C ILE A 79 -0.31 -1.74 1.23
N ILE A 80 -1.62 -1.96 1.15
CA ILE A 80 -2.54 -1.87 2.28
C ILE A 80 -3.01 -3.28 2.63
N SER A 81 -2.80 -3.69 3.88
CA SER A 81 -3.19 -5.01 4.34
C SER A 81 -3.74 -4.99 5.77
N SER A 82 -4.36 -6.10 6.14
CA SER A 82 -4.81 -6.39 7.52
C SER A 82 -3.76 -7.15 8.33
N LEU A 83 -2.51 -7.21 7.87
CA LEU A 83 -1.44 -7.84 8.64
C LEU A 83 -1.31 -7.17 10.01
N ASN A 84 -1.37 -7.96 11.07
CA ASN A 84 -1.01 -7.51 12.41
C ASN A 84 0.49 -7.67 12.60
N VAL A 85 1.19 -6.53 12.73
CA VAL A 85 2.66 -6.50 12.88
C VAL A 85 3.12 -7.14 14.19
N GLU A 86 2.35 -7.02 15.27
CA GLU A 86 2.68 -7.63 16.57
C GLU A 86 2.69 -9.16 16.46
N ASN A 87 1.76 -9.75 15.67
CA ASN A 87 1.75 -11.18 15.41
C ASN A 87 2.99 -11.62 14.61
N LEU A 88 3.38 -10.82 13.60
CA LEU A 88 4.58 -11.10 12.81
C LEU A 88 5.85 -10.99 13.67
N LEU A 89 5.95 -9.97 14.51
CA LEU A 89 7.05 -9.77 15.47
C LEU A 89 7.07 -10.90 16.51
N SER A 90 5.92 -11.33 17.01
CA SER A 90 5.82 -12.45 17.96
C SER A 90 6.30 -13.76 17.36
N LEU A 91 5.92 -14.04 16.09
CA LEU A 91 6.42 -15.20 15.35
C LEU A 91 7.94 -15.10 15.18
N HIS A 92 8.43 -13.93 14.77
CA HIS A 92 9.86 -13.68 14.57
C HIS A 92 10.67 -13.96 15.84
N ASN A 93 10.27 -13.37 16.96
CA ASN A 93 10.92 -13.55 18.26
C ASN A 93 10.89 -15.02 18.72
N LYS A 94 9.79 -15.74 18.45
CA LYS A 94 9.66 -17.15 18.83
C LYS A 94 10.57 -18.06 18.02
N ASN A 95 10.64 -17.86 16.71
CA ASN A 95 11.31 -18.76 15.77
C ASN A 95 12.78 -18.37 15.51
N GLY A 96 13.13 -17.10 15.80
CA GLY A 96 14.45 -16.54 15.47
C GLY A 96 14.71 -16.55 13.96
N GLY A 97 15.93 -16.23 13.58
CA GLY A 97 16.40 -16.16 12.21
C GLY A 97 16.54 -14.71 11.76
N VAL A 98 16.90 -14.49 10.50
CA VAL A 98 17.21 -13.17 9.96
C VAL A 98 15.96 -12.40 9.54
N GLY A 99 14.87 -13.12 9.19
CA GLY A 99 13.66 -12.43 8.76
C GLY A 99 12.39 -13.25 8.89
N SER A 100 11.27 -12.54 8.91
CA SER A 100 9.92 -13.08 8.86
C SER A 100 9.07 -12.30 7.86
N LEU A 101 8.33 -12.99 7.01
CA LEU A 101 7.50 -12.44 5.94
C LEU A 101 6.02 -12.51 6.33
N GLY A 102 5.25 -11.44 6.07
CA GLY A 102 3.80 -11.53 5.95
C GLY A 102 3.42 -12.25 4.65
N LEU A 103 2.49 -13.20 4.73
CA LEU A 103 2.08 -14.02 3.60
C LEU A 103 0.58 -13.96 3.39
N TRP A 104 0.18 -13.81 2.14
CA TRP A 104 -1.23 -13.77 1.74
C TRP A 104 -1.54 -14.88 0.74
N GLU A 105 -2.75 -15.43 0.77
CA GLU A 105 -3.19 -16.46 -0.18
C GLU A 105 -3.95 -15.83 -1.34
N VAL A 106 -3.58 -16.20 -2.59
CA VAL A 106 -4.20 -15.70 -3.82
C VAL A 106 -4.58 -16.86 -4.75
N GLU A 107 -5.52 -16.62 -5.65
CA GLU A 107 -5.91 -17.60 -6.69
C GLU A 107 -4.82 -17.73 -7.78
N ASP A 108 -4.28 -16.60 -8.26
CA ASP A 108 -3.19 -16.58 -9.24
C ASP A 108 -1.92 -15.96 -8.63
N PRO A 109 -0.94 -16.79 -8.21
CA PRO A 109 0.28 -16.31 -7.59
C PRO A 109 1.39 -15.96 -8.59
N THR A 110 1.18 -16.09 -9.89
CA THR A 110 2.24 -15.96 -10.91
C THR A 110 2.88 -14.58 -11.00
N ARG A 111 2.22 -13.56 -10.46
CA ARG A 111 2.71 -12.17 -10.46
C ARG A 111 3.56 -11.80 -9.24
N TYR A 112 3.68 -12.69 -8.26
CA TYR A 112 4.28 -12.45 -6.95
C TYR A 112 5.40 -13.43 -6.64
N GLY A 113 6.11 -13.20 -5.55
CA GLY A 113 6.99 -14.19 -4.95
C GLY A 113 6.17 -15.24 -4.19
N ILE A 114 6.26 -16.52 -4.55
CA ILE A 114 5.54 -17.60 -3.89
C ILE A 114 6.37 -18.27 -2.80
N VAL A 115 5.69 -18.68 -1.74
CA VAL A 115 6.33 -19.16 -0.51
C VAL A 115 5.76 -20.52 -0.10
N GLY A 116 6.64 -21.48 0.16
CA GLY A 116 6.31 -22.74 0.82
C GLY A 116 6.68 -22.69 2.30
N LEU A 117 5.78 -23.11 3.17
CA LEU A 117 5.99 -23.19 4.61
C LEU A 117 6.04 -24.65 5.09
N ASP A 118 6.71 -24.89 6.20
CA ASP A 118 6.54 -26.08 7.03
C ASP A 118 5.54 -25.83 8.19
N ASP A 119 5.27 -26.88 8.98
CA ASP A 119 4.35 -26.82 10.12
C ASP A 119 4.82 -25.89 11.26
N ASN A 120 6.08 -25.44 11.23
CA ASN A 120 6.68 -24.50 12.19
C ASN A 120 6.76 -23.06 11.65
N ASN A 121 6.09 -22.78 10.52
CA ASN A 121 6.16 -21.50 9.82
C ASN A 121 7.57 -21.13 9.31
N LYS A 122 8.46 -22.09 9.10
CA LYS A 122 9.72 -21.87 8.40
C LYS A 122 9.49 -21.87 6.88
N VAL A 123 10.09 -20.92 6.20
CA VAL A 123 10.09 -20.88 4.74
C VAL A 123 10.97 -22.01 4.21
N THR A 124 10.38 -22.93 3.46
CA THR A 124 11.08 -24.08 2.89
C THR A 124 11.42 -23.90 1.41
N LYS A 125 10.72 -22.98 0.75
CA LYS A 125 10.93 -22.65 -0.65
C LYS A 125 10.44 -21.23 -0.94
N PHE A 126 11.20 -20.49 -1.73
CA PHE A 126 10.82 -19.17 -2.25
C PHE A 126 11.08 -19.11 -3.76
N MET A 127 10.16 -18.53 -4.53
CA MET A 127 10.36 -18.30 -5.97
C MET A 127 9.62 -17.03 -6.40
N GLU A 128 10.36 -16.08 -6.95
CA GLU A 128 9.82 -14.83 -7.48
C GLU A 128 9.24 -15.00 -8.87
N LYS A 129 7.97 -14.61 -9.06
CA LYS A 129 7.22 -14.60 -10.33
C LYS A 129 7.36 -15.90 -11.12
N PRO A 130 6.87 -17.03 -10.60
CA PRO A 130 7.00 -18.33 -11.22
C PRO A 130 6.22 -18.39 -12.53
N LYS A 131 6.68 -19.24 -13.46
CA LYS A 131 5.81 -19.65 -14.58
C LYS A 131 4.66 -20.52 -14.04
N PRO A 132 3.50 -20.60 -14.72
CA PRO A 132 2.38 -21.43 -14.25
C PRO A 132 2.76 -22.89 -13.90
N SER A 133 3.68 -23.49 -14.65
CA SER A 133 4.18 -24.86 -14.40
C SER A 133 5.11 -24.97 -13.19
N GLN A 134 5.54 -23.87 -12.60
CA GLN A 134 6.47 -23.83 -11.47
C GLN A 134 5.77 -23.46 -10.16
N VAL A 135 4.47 -23.16 -10.22
CA VAL A 135 3.67 -22.83 -9.03
C VAL A 135 3.59 -24.03 -8.10
N PHE A 136 4.04 -23.86 -6.87
CA PHE A 136 4.02 -24.88 -5.83
C PHE A 136 3.21 -24.44 -4.59
N SER A 137 2.80 -23.19 -4.54
CA SER A 137 2.05 -22.60 -3.42
C SER A 137 1.23 -21.40 -3.92
N ASN A 138 0.08 -21.17 -3.30
CA ASN A 138 -0.74 -19.97 -3.48
C ASN A 138 -0.44 -18.88 -2.43
N LEU A 139 0.45 -19.18 -1.46
CA LEU A 139 0.93 -18.18 -0.51
C LEU A 139 1.95 -17.28 -1.20
N ILE A 140 1.69 -16.00 -1.18
CA ILE A 140 2.56 -14.97 -1.75
C ILE A 140 3.25 -14.13 -0.67
N ASN A 141 4.38 -13.58 -1.01
CA ASN A 141 5.04 -12.52 -0.24
C ASN A 141 4.18 -11.24 -0.30
N ALA A 142 3.70 -10.79 0.86
CA ALA A 142 2.82 -9.64 0.99
C ALA A 142 3.56 -8.30 1.16
N GLY A 143 4.88 -8.25 0.95
CA GLY A 143 5.65 -7.01 1.02
C GLY A 143 5.70 -6.38 2.41
N SER A 144 5.58 -7.18 3.45
CA SER A 144 5.64 -6.76 4.85
C SER A 144 6.55 -7.72 5.60
N TYR A 145 7.52 -7.18 6.31
CA TYR A 145 8.63 -7.95 6.88
C TYR A 145 8.96 -7.50 8.29
N VAL A 146 9.53 -8.41 9.07
CA VAL A 146 10.34 -8.13 10.26
C VAL A 146 11.71 -8.74 10.01
N PHE A 147 12.77 -7.95 10.18
CA PHE A 147 14.16 -8.36 10.00
C PHE A 147 14.98 -8.05 11.25
N GLU A 148 16.04 -8.85 11.46
CA GLU A 148 17.17 -8.46 12.26
C GLU A 148 18.16 -7.66 11.41
N ASP A 149 18.99 -6.82 12.02
CA ASP A 149 20.05 -6.08 11.31
C ASP A 149 21.10 -6.99 10.66
N ASP A 150 21.22 -8.26 11.08
CA ASP A 150 21.97 -9.29 10.35
C ASP A 150 21.54 -9.44 8.87
N ILE A 151 20.37 -8.95 8.46
CA ILE A 151 19.92 -8.95 7.05
C ILE A 151 20.94 -8.24 6.17
N PHE A 152 21.59 -7.18 6.66
CA PHE A 152 22.55 -6.39 5.89
C PHE A 152 23.77 -7.21 5.45
N ASP A 153 24.14 -8.27 6.17
CA ASP A 153 25.23 -9.19 5.79
C ASP A 153 24.88 -10.05 4.56
N TYR A 154 23.58 -10.17 4.24
CA TYR A 154 23.10 -10.94 3.09
C TYR A 154 22.87 -10.07 1.85
N LEU A 155 22.93 -8.74 1.98
CA LEU A 155 22.66 -7.81 0.89
C LEU A 155 23.90 -7.62 0.03
N PRO A 156 23.83 -7.90 -1.30
CA PRO A 156 24.93 -7.60 -2.21
C PRO A 156 25.15 -6.08 -2.38
N ASN A 157 26.32 -5.68 -2.83
CA ASN A 157 26.55 -4.30 -3.21
C ASN A 157 25.77 -3.93 -4.48
N GLY A 158 25.25 -2.70 -4.52
CA GLY A 158 24.58 -2.14 -5.69
C GLY A 158 23.16 -2.64 -5.91
N LYS A 159 22.72 -2.63 -7.16
CA LYS A 159 21.32 -2.96 -7.51
C LYS A 159 21.02 -4.44 -7.36
N HIS A 160 20.06 -4.77 -6.49
CA HIS A 160 19.59 -6.15 -6.30
C HIS A 160 18.15 -6.18 -5.71
N SER A 161 17.53 -7.35 -5.73
CA SER A 161 16.17 -7.60 -5.23
C SER A 161 16.22 -8.50 -4.00
N LEU A 162 15.46 -8.16 -2.95
CA LEU A 162 15.25 -9.06 -1.80
C LEU A 162 14.69 -10.42 -2.27
N GLU A 163 13.72 -10.40 -3.16
CA GLU A 163 12.96 -11.56 -3.61
C GLU A 163 13.79 -12.52 -4.48
N ARG A 164 14.69 -11.97 -5.30
CA ARG A 164 15.50 -12.78 -6.25
C ARG A 164 16.85 -13.16 -5.69
N ASP A 165 17.46 -12.27 -4.95
CA ASP A 165 18.88 -12.38 -4.61
C ASP A 165 19.14 -12.75 -3.15
N VAL A 166 18.17 -12.47 -2.25
CA VAL A 166 18.33 -12.59 -0.80
C VAL A 166 17.44 -13.69 -0.21
N PHE A 167 16.12 -13.65 -0.41
CA PHE A 167 15.19 -14.62 0.19
C PHE A 167 15.50 -16.07 -0.17
N PRO A 168 15.92 -16.44 -1.39
CA PRO A 168 16.35 -17.80 -1.67
C PRO A 168 17.51 -18.26 -0.77
N LYS A 169 18.51 -17.41 -0.53
CA LYS A 169 19.66 -17.73 0.34
C LYS A 169 19.24 -17.91 1.80
N LEU A 170 18.39 -17.00 2.30
CA LEU A 170 17.83 -17.10 3.66
C LEU A 170 16.94 -18.33 3.82
N THR A 171 16.28 -18.78 2.78
CA THR A 171 15.51 -20.03 2.75
C THR A 171 16.44 -21.24 2.87
N GLU A 172 17.53 -21.27 2.11
CA GLU A 172 18.53 -22.34 2.17
C GLU A 172 19.19 -22.45 3.55
N SER A 173 19.46 -21.33 4.20
CA SER A 173 20.01 -21.27 5.58
C SER A 173 18.96 -21.48 6.67
N LYS A 174 17.67 -21.68 6.31
CA LYS A 174 16.53 -21.79 7.23
C LYS A 174 16.37 -20.60 8.18
N SER A 175 16.81 -19.43 7.75
CA SER A 175 16.78 -18.18 8.52
C SER A 175 15.54 -17.31 8.23
N LEU A 176 14.58 -17.83 7.44
CA LEU A 176 13.38 -17.11 7.03
C LEU A 176 12.11 -17.80 7.55
N ASN A 177 11.21 -17.01 8.13
CA ASN A 177 9.89 -17.46 8.57
C ASN A 177 8.79 -16.84 7.73
N GLY A 178 7.56 -17.35 7.84
CA GLY A 178 6.39 -16.76 7.20
C GLY A 178 5.16 -16.84 8.09
N LEU A 179 4.39 -15.77 8.15
CA LEU A 179 3.10 -15.67 8.82
C LEU A 179 2.01 -15.47 7.80
N GLN A 180 1.19 -16.48 7.57
CA GLN A 180 -0.06 -16.29 6.82
C GLN A 180 -1.04 -15.49 7.67
N PHE A 181 -1.68 -14.47 7.08
CA PHE A 181 -2.71 -13.67 7.72
C PHE A 181 -4.00 -13.69 6.92
N ASP A 182 -5.10 -13.37 7.58
CA ASP A 182 -6.45 -13.29 7.02
C ASP A 182 -6.90 -11.83 6.89
N GLY A 183 -8.03 -11.61 6.17
CA GLY A 183 -8.65 -10.30 6.03
C GLY A 183 -8.51 -9.74 4.62
N TYR A 184 -7.53 -8.89 4.34
CA TYR A 184 -7.28 -8.33 3.00
C TYR A 184 -5.81 -7.99 2.76
N PHE A 185 -5.47 -7.99 1.47
CA PHE A 185 -4.20 -7.56 0.90
C PHE A 185 -4.49 -6.80 -0.40
N ILE A 186 -4.04 -5.56 -0.51
CA ILE A 186 -4.29 -4.69 -1.65
C ILE A 186 -2.99 -4.00 -2.05
N ASP A 187 -2.45 -4.40 -3.19
CA ASP A 187 -1.38 -3.68 -3.90
C ASP A 187 -2.04 -2.56 -4.72
N ALA A 188 -1.91 -1.30 -4.26
CA ALA A 188 -2.61 -0.14 -4.82
C ALA A 188 -1.99 0.38 -6.13
N GLY A 189 -1.24 -0.44 -6.86
CA GLY A 189 -0.54 -0.09 -8.09
C GLY A 189 -1.42 0.02 -9.35
N THR A 190 -2.70 -0.34 -9.28
CA THR A 190 -3.64 -0.21 -10.40
C THR A 190 -4.84 0.67 -10.03
N GLN A 191 -5.58 1.17 -11.02
CA GLN A 191 -6.81 1.94 -10.77
C GLN A 191 -7.82 1.13 -9.95
N GLN A 192 -8.06 -0.12 -10.31
CA GLN A 192 -9.04 -0.96 -9.61
C GLN A 192 -8.61 -1.17 -8.15
N SER A 193 -7.36 -1.59 -7.93
CA SER A 193 -6.86 -1.79 -6.58
C SER A 193 -6.79 -0.50 -5.75
N TRP A 194 -6.58 0.67 -6.40
CA TRP A 194 -6.72 1.96 -5.73
C TRP A 194 -8.15 2.18 -5.21
N CYS A 195 -9.17 1.93 -6.05
CA CYS A 195 -10.57 2.07 -5.65
C CYS A 195 -10.94 1.09 -4.53
N ASP A 196 -10.43 -0.14 -4.59
CA ASP A 196 -10.62 -1.15 -3.54
C ASP A 196 -9.95 -0.72 -2.22
N ALA A 197 -8.75 -0.15 -2.29
CA ALA A 197 -8.02 0.39 -1.15
C ALA A 197 -8.76 1.58 -0.51
N VAL A 198 -9.27 2.51 -1.32
CA VAL A 198 -10.11 3.63 -0.86
C VAL A 198 -11.35 3.09 -0.14
N SER A 199 -12.07 2.16 -0.78
CA SER A 199 -13.26 1.52 -0.17
C SER A 199 -12.94 0.89 1.17
N ARG A 200 -11.81 0.18 1.28
CA ARG A 200 -11.36 -0.44 2.53
C ARG A 200 -11.05 0.60 3.60
N CYS A 201 -10.30 1.65 3.25
CA CYS A 201 -9.98 2.73 4.18
C CYS A 201 -11.24 3.46 4.69
N VAL A 202 -12.28 3.61 3.85
CA VAL A 202 -13.58 4.16 4.25
C VAL A 202 -14.28 3.24 5.25
N ILE A 203 -14.36 1.93 4.96
CA ILE A 203 -15.02 0.94 5.81
C ILE A 203 -14.35 0.88 7.20
N GLU A 204 -13.03 0.95 7.25
CA GLU A 204 -12.24 0.88 8.49
C GLU A 204 -12.04 2.24 9.17
N SER A 205 -12.60 3.31 8.60
CA SER A 205 -12.46 4.68 9.13
C SER A 205 -11.00 5.11 9.29
N ARG A 206 -10.14 4.78 8.32
CA ARG A 206 -8.71 5.08 8.33
C ARG A 206 -8.41 6.53 7.89
N PHE A 207 -8.92 7.50 8.63
CA PHE A 207 -8.74 8.93 8.37
C PHE A 207 -8.81 9.72 9.69
N HIS A 208 -8.27 10.95 9.70
CA HIS A 208 -8.35 11.88 10.83
C HIS A 208 -9.38 13.00 10.58
N LYS A 209 -9.46 13.48 9.33
CA LYS A 209 -10.31 14.58 8.91
C LYS A 209 -11.36 14.10 7.93
N GLY A 210 -12.40 14.89 7.74
CA GLY A 210 -13.53 14.52 6.91
C GLY A 210 -14.65 13.82 7.70
N SER A 211 -15.62 13.31 6.99
CA SER A 211 -16.80 12.65 7.57
C SER A 211 -17.30 11.50 6.69
N ILE A 212 -18.02 10.57 7.30
CA ILE A 212 -18.71 9.51 6.56
C ILE A 212 -20.15 9.93 6.26
N ASN A 213 -20.50 9.90 4.98
CA ASN A 213 -21.87 10.05 4.49
C ASN A 213 -22.22 8.88 3.58
N SER A 214 -23.31 8.17 3.86
CA SER A 214 -23.78 7.02 3.07
C SER A 214 -22.68 6.01 2.72
N LYS A 215 -21.84 5.64 3.71
CA LYS A 215 -20.69 4.73 3.56
C LYS A 215 -19.57 5.27 2.64
N SER A 216 -19.48 6.58 2.44
CA SER A 216 -18.43 7.23 1.65
C SER A 216 -17.77 8.33 2.47
N TRP A 217 -16.49 8.55 2.23
CA TRP A 217 -15.74 9.61 2.88
C TRP A 217 -15.88 10.94 2.12
N ILE A 218 -16.12 12.00 2.86
CA ILE A 218 -16.25 13.37 2.35
C ILE A 218 -15.26 14.26 3.11
N GLU A 219 -14.42 14.97 2.37
CA GLU A 219 -13.33 15.76 2.94
C GLU A 219 -13.82 16.93 3.80
N ASP A 220 -14.76 17.73 3.30
CA ASP A 220 -15.25 18.91 3.99
C ASP A 220 -16.67 19.34 3.62
N SER A 221 -17.14 20.42 4.25
CA SER A 221 -18.48 20.99 4.04
C SER A 221 -18.67 21.72 2.70
N ASN A 222 -17.62 21.95 1.92
CA ASN A 222 -17.71 22.58 0.60
C ASN A 222 -18.17 21.62 -0.48
N VAL A 223 -18.33 20.34 -0.15
CA VAL A 223 -18.90 19.34 -1.04
C VAL A 223 -20.41 19.52 -1.11
N LYS A 224 -20.94 19.66 -2.32
CA LYS A 224 -22.37 19.80 -2.58
C LYS A 224 -22.94 18.51 -3.17
N LEU A 225 -23.89 17.92 -2.47
CA LEU A 225 -24.56 16.68 -2.84
C LEU A 225 -26.03 16.95 -3.08
N LEU A 226 -26.46 17.00 -4.33
CA LEU A 226 -27.87 17.19 -4.71
C LEU A 226 -28.53 15.83 -4.97
N SER A 227 -29.00 15.16 -3.92
CA SER A 227 -29.58 13.82 -3.98
C SER A 227 -28.66 12.73 -4.54
N ALA A 228 -27.33 12.92 -4.41
CA ALA A 228 -26.35 11.93 -4.82
C ALA A 228 -26.40 10.67 -3.95
N ASN A 229 -26.32 9.50 -4.59
CA ASN A 229 -26.15 8.21 -3.91
C ASN A 229 -24.68 7.83 -3.92
N LEU A 230 -24.06 7.85 -2.75
CA LEU A 230 -22.63 7.55 -2.60
C LEU A 230 -22.45 6.19 -1.90
N GLN A 231 -21.58 5.34 -2.42
CA GLN A 231 -21.24 4.06 -1.81
C GLN A 231 -19.74 3.80 -1.89
N HIS A 232 -19.10 3.58 -0.73
CA HIS A 232 -17.69 3.18 -0.61
C HIS A 232 -16.72 4.05 -1.43
N SER A 233 -17.00 5.35 -1.51
CA SER A 233 -16.32 6.30 -2.38
C SER A 233 -15.61 7.38 -1.57
N MET A 234 -14.67 8.06 -2.21
CA MET A 234 -13.95 9.21 -1.68
C MET A 234 -14.34 10.45 -2.48
N VAL A 235 -14.80 11.49 -1.78
CA VAL A 235 -15.16 12.78 -2.38
C VAL A 235 -14.35 13.88 -1.72
N CYS A 236 -13.47 14.50 -2.50
CA CYS A 236 -12.60 15.58 -2.02
C CYS A 236 -13.31 16.94 -2.01
N SER A 237 -12.61 17.97 -1.55
CA SER A 237 -13.14 19.32 -1.35
C SER A 237 -13.62 19.99 -2.65
N ASN A 238 -14.57 20.94 -2.51
CA ASN A 238 -15.11 21.73 -3.62
C ASN A 238 -15.73 20.90 -4.77
N VAL A 239 -16.20 19.70 -4.48
CA VAL A 239 -16.89 18.84 -5.46
C VAL A 239 -18.40 19.12 -5.43
N ASP A 240 -19.02 19.14 -6.62
CA ASP A 240 -20.46 19.34 -6.82
C ASP A 240 -21.02 18.11 -7.56
N ILE A 241 -21.92 17.36 -6.92
CA ILE A 241 -22.50 16.13 -7.47
C ILE A 241 -24.03 16.31 -7.55
N GLY A 242 -24.57 16.21 -8.77
CA GLY A 242 -26.00 16.15 -9.03
C GLY A 242 -26.65 14.85 -8.55
N ASP A 243 -27.94 14.64 -8.87
CA ASP A 243 -28.68 13.39 -8.57
C ASP A 243 -28.08 12.22 -9.38
N SER A 244 -27.04 11.61 -8.87
CA SER A 244 -26.20 10.59 -9.55
C SER A 244 -25.74 9.50 -8.59
N LEU A 245 -25.35 8.34 -9.14
CA LEU A 245 -24.76 7.22 -8.39
C LEU A 245 -23.23 7.26 -8.49
N ILE A 246 -22.55 7.26 -7.35
CA ILE A 246 -21.08 7.16 -7.25
C ILE A 246 -20.76 5.96 -6.37
N GLU A 247 -20.14 4.94 -6.92
CA GLU A 247 -19.82 3.70 -6.22
C GLU A 247 -18.35 3.33 -6.40
N GLN A 248 -17.69 2.94 -5.31
CA GLN A 248 -16.27 2.52 -5.28
C GLN A 248 -15.37 3.46 -6.11
N SER A 249 -15.59 4.76 -6.03
CA SER A 249 -14.94 5.73 -6.89
C SER A 249 -14.28 6.85 -6.10
N THR A 250 -13.29 7.48 -6.70
CA THR A 250 -12.58 8.64 -6.16
C THR A 250 -12.91 9.85 -7.00
N ILE A 251 -13.46 10.91 -6.38
CA ILE A 251 -13.72 12.19 -7.00
C ILE A 251 -12.81 13.24 -6.39
N LEU A 252 -11.82 13.70 -7.15
CA LEU A 252 -10.85 14.67 -6.67
C LEU A 252 -11.38 16.11 -6.70
N SER A 253 -10.71 16.98 -5.97
CA SER A 253 -11.13 18.35 -5.65
C SER A 253 -11.51 19.16 -6.89
N GLY A 254 -12.51 20.03 -6.73
CA GLY A 254 -12.97 20.98 -7.75
C GLY A 254 -13.84 20.39 -8.86
N SER A 255 -14.07 19.06 -8.84
CA SER A 255 -14.79 18.37 -9.91
C SER A 255 -16.30 18.54 -9.82
N LYS A 256 -16.97 18.46 -10.96
CA LYS A 256 -18.43 18.58 -11.11
C LYS A 256 -19.00 17.36 -11.79
N ILE A 257 -20.03 16.78 -11.20
CA ILE A 257 -20.75 15.62 -11.75
C ILE A 257 -22.20 16.03 -12.02
N GLY A 258 -22.64 15.89 -13.26
CA GLY A 258 -23.98 16.19 -13.71
C GLY A 258 -25.03 15.26 -13.09
N LYS A 259 -26.28 15.42 -13.53
CA LYS A 259 -27.42 14.65 -13.03
C LYS A 259 -27.57 13.32 -13.77
N LYS A 260 -28.16 12.32 -13.08
CA LYS A 260 -28.47 11.00 -13.67
C LYS A 260 -27.25 10.30 -14.26
N SER A 261 -26.05 10.63 -13.76
CA SER A 261 -24.82 9.95 -14.13
C SER A 261 -24.52 8.79 -13.19
N VAL A 262 -23.83 7.78 -13.70
CA VAL A 262 -23.41 6.57 -12.96
C VAL A 262 -21.89 6.46 -13.08
N ILE A 263 -21.20 6.48 -11.95
CA ILE A 263 -19.74 6.39 -11.88
C ILE A 263 -19.39 5.24 -10.93
N VAL A 264 -18.78 4.19 -11.50
CA VAL A 264 -18.45 2.96 -10.76
C VAL A 264 -16.97 2.63 -10.95
N SER A 265 -16.29 2.27 -9.86
CA SER A 265 -14.87 1.84 -9.84
C SER A 265 -13.97 2.78 -10.65
N SER A 266 -14.19 4.10 -10.54
CA SER A 266 -13.56 5.09 -11.40
C SER A 266 -12.84 6.17 -10.59
N LEU A 267 -11.83 6.78 -11.21
CA LEU A 267 -11.09 7.91 -10.66
C LEU A 267 -11.35 9.16 -11.52
N ILE A 268 -11.98 10.16 -10.91
CA ILE A 268 -12.19 11.48 -11.54
C ILE A 268 -11.15 12.43 -10.97
N GLY A 269 -10.28 12.92 -11.86
CA GLY A 269 -9.19 13.83 -11.53
C GLY A 269 -9.67 15.18 -11.05
N GLN A 270 -8.73 16.04 -10.64
CA GLN A 270 -9.04 17.40 -10.19
C GLN A 270 -9.66 18.24 -11.30
N ASP A 271 -10.59 19.15 -10.91
CA ASP A 271 -11.23 20.14 -11.77
C ASP A 271 -11.90 19.55 -13.02
N CYS A 272 -12.26 18.27 -13.00
CA CYS A 272 -12.95 17.59 -14.08
C CYS A 272 -14.45 17.92 -14.10
N THR A 273 -15.06 17.89 -15.29
CA THR A 273 -16.51 18.06 -15.44
C THR A 273 -17.08 16.85 -16.19
N ILE A 274 -17.97 16.14 -15.53
CA ILE A 274 -18.78 15.06 -16.11
C ILE A 274 -20.18 15.61 -16.34
N GLY A 275 -20.70 15.46 -17.54
CA GLY A 275 -22.03 15.94 -17.93
C GLY A 275 -23.17 15.14 -17.30
N ASP A 276 -24.40 15.49 -17.69
CA ASP A 276 -25.60 14.72 -17.32
C ASP A 276 -25.67 13.41 -18.11
N PHE A 277 -26.28 12.37 -17.50
CA PHE A 277 -26.54 11.06 -18.12
C PHE A 277 -25.28 10.32 -18.60
N CYS A 278 -24.15 10.55 -17.97
CA CYS A 278 -22.90 9.84 -18.28
C CYS A 278 -22.82 8.52 -17.51
N GLU A 279 -22.27 7.50 -18.16
CA GLU A 279 -21.95 6.21 -17.53
C GLU A 279 -20.43 5.96 -17.62
N LEU A 280 -19.76 5.87 -16.47
CA LEU A 280 -18.34 5.62 -16.37
C LEU A 280 -18.10 4.41 -15.47
N THR A 281 -17.42 3.41 -16.00
CA THR A 281 -17.04 2.19 -15.24
C THR A 281 -15.59 1.87 -15.53
N ASN A 282 -14.81 1.58 -14.48
CA ASN A 282 -13.38 1.30 -14.58
C ASN A 282 -12.61 2.35 -15.40
N THR A 283 -12.91 3.64 -15.16
CA THR A 283 -12.41 4.73 -15.98
C THR A 283 -11.59 5.71 -15.17
N ILE A 284 -10.47 6.18 -15.75
CA ILE A 284 -9.74 7.34 -15.24
C ILE A 284 -10.07 8.54 -16.14
N VAL A 285 -10.61 9.59 -15.53
CA VAL A 285 -10.77 10.90 -16.18
C VAL A 285 -9.76 11.85 -15.57
N ALA A 286 -8.83 12.38 -16.37
CA ALA A 286 -7.80 13.29 -15.90
C ALA A 286 -7.78 14.58 -16.76
N LEU A 287 -7.28 15.66 -16.17
CA LEU A 287 -7.23 16.99 -16.81
C LEU A 287 -6.50 16.99 -18.16
N SER A 288 -5.53 16.10 -18.35
CA SER A 288 -4.79 15.96 -19.61
C SER A 288 -5.62 15.41 -20.78
N LEU A 289 -6.83 14.94 -20.55
CA LEU A 289 -7.73 14.41 -21.58
C LEU A 289 -8.68 15.46 -22.17
N ILE A 290 -8.67 16.70 -21.67
CA ILE A 290 -9.49 17.81 -22.20
C ILE A 290 -9.09 18.20 -23.65
N HIS A 291 -7.99 17.69 -24.15
CA HIS A 291 -7.49 17.99 -25.50
C HIS A 291 -7.86 16.94 -26.57
N ILE A 292 -8.78 16.07 -26.27
CA ILE A 292 -9.33 15.11 -27.26
C ILE A 292 -10.76 15.59 -27.66
#